data_029bbc141884146fdc9b099e6006c001
#
_entry.id   029bbc141884146fdc9b099e6006c001
#
_cell.length_a   1.000
_cell.length_b   1.000
_cell.length_c   1.000
_cell.angle_alpha   90.00
_cell.angle_beta   90.00
_cell.angle_gamma   90.00
#
_symmetry.space_group_name_H-M   'P 1'
#
loop_
_entity.id
_entity.type
_entity.pdbx_description
1 polymer ?
#
loop_
_entity_poly.entity_id
_entity_poly.type
_entity_poly.pdbx_seq_one_letter_code
_entity_poly.pdbx_strand_id
1 'polypeptide(L)'
;MSWKIPDIELANISKYRGELMGAAMLFIILFHVGLPREDLFFGLRRIGNVGVDIFLFLSGVGLWFSWTKRPDLQHFFANRYWRVYPAWLIMASAFYIPDYINGGGHSTSLVDLAGDILINWDFWLHDELTFWYIPATMMLYLFAPAYMQLIIRHPVYRWLPVIMLMWCILTQYVTPIHHAVGHLEIFWSRVPIFFIGINCGEMVRRKQTMDGASIWMIIVMFLMSLLSSIFLEQVKHGEFPLFLERMLYIPLTVSSILLLNRLFRRLPSWLNKAISFVGGVSLEAYLIHSQFVLKYIERWNLSYWPTFFICVVITLPLAWLLHEGVTRAVDKIRR
;
A
#
# COMPACT_ATOMS: atom_id res chain seq x y z
N MET A 1 -19.22 19.03 -34.25
CA MET A 1 -18.25 19.23 -33.16
C MET A 1 -17.78 17.89 -32.69
N SER A 2 -16.63 17.39 -33.10
CA SER A 2 -16.09 16.12 -32.55
C SER A 2 -15.57 16.39 -31.15
N TRP A 3 -16.19 15.83 -30.13
CA TRP A 3 -15.71 15.89 -28.75
C TRP A 3 -14.42 15.08 -28.65
N LYS A 4 -13.27 15.74 -28.83
CA LYS A 4 -11.97 15.09 -28.65
C LYS A 4 -11.72 14.92 -27.16
N ILE A 5 -11.66 13.67 -26.71
CA ILE A 5 -11.32 13.34 -25.31
C ILE A 5 -9.86 13.73 -25.10
N PRO A 6 -9.52 14.54 -24.08
CA PRO A 6 -8.13 14.93 -23.83
C PRO A 6 -7.26 13.72 -23.48
N ASP A 7 -6.03 13.72 -23.96
CA ASP A 7 -5.03 12.71 -23.69
C ASP A 7 -4.78 12.52 -22.19
N ILE A 8 -4.39 11.31 -21.81
CA ILE A 8 -4.08 10.92 -20.44
C ILE A 8 -2.58 11.14 -20.23
N GLU A 9 -2.25 12.16 -19.44
CA GLU A 9 -0.88 12.51 -19.11
C GLU A 9 -0.38 11.64 -17.94
N LEU A 10 0.55 10.72 -18.17
CA LEU A 10 1.12 9.86 -17.14
C LEU A 10 1.93 10.65 -16.09
N ALA A 11 2.42 11.84 -16.43
CA ALA A 11 3.06 12.77 -15.49
C ALA A 11 2.16 13.14 -14.30
N ASN A 12 0.83 13.05 -14.45
CA ASN A 12 -0.13 13.32 -13.39
C ASN A 12 -0.01 12.34 -12.21
N ILE A 13 0.51 11.12 -12.42
CA ILE A 13 0.81 10.16 -11.35
C ILE A 13 1.82 10.76 -10.35
N SER A 14 2.81 11.47 -10.85
CA SER A 14 3.78 12.17 -9.98
C SER A 14 3.22 13.49 -9.45
N LYS A 15 2.47 14.23 -10.25
CA LYS A 15 1.89 15.52 -9.89
C LYS A 15 0.87 15.40 -8.74
N TYR A 16 -0.01 14.42 -8.81
CA TYR A 16 -1.06 14.16 -7.80
C TYR A 16 -0.69 13.02 -6.85
N ARG A 17 0.61 12.78 -6.65
CA ARG A 17 1.08 11.69 -5.80
C ARG A 17 0.56 11.80 -4.36
N GLY A 18 0.54 13.02 -3.81
CA GLY A 18 0.03 13.27 -2.45
C GLY A 18 -1.44 12.89 -2.34
N GLU A 19 -2.25 13.33 -3.29
CA GLU A 19 -3.68 13.03 -3.36
C GLU A 19 -3.95 11.52 -3.56
N LEU A 20 -3.17 10.86 -4.41
CA LEU A 20 -3.27 9.39 -4.59
C LEU A 20 -2.94 8.64 -3.30
N MET A 21 -1.89 9.05 -2.57
CA MET A 21 -1.56 8.45 -1.28
C MET A 21 -2.62 8.76 -0.22
N GLY A 22 -3.22 9.97 -0.24
CA GLY A 22 -4.31 10.30 0.65
C GLY A 22 -5.57 9.47 0.40
N ALA A 23 -5.98 9.33 -0.86
CA ALA A 23 -7.09 8.46 -1.24
C ALA A 23 -6.82 7.00 -0.85
N ALA A 24 -5.59 6.50 -1.08
CA ALA A 24 -5.19 5.16 -0.69
C ALA A 24 -5.29 4.93 0.82
N MET A 25 -4.87 5.91 1.65
CA MET A 25 -5.01 5.80 3.10
C MET A 25 -6.48 5.76 3.54
N LEU A 26 -7.32 6.59 2.94
CA LEU A 26 -8.77 6.57 3.24
C LEU A 26 -9.40 5.23 2.85
N PHE A 27 -9.01 4.63 1.72
CA PHE A 27 -9.46 3.29 1.33
C PHE A 27 -9.03 2.23 2.34
N ILE A 28 -7.81 2.32 2.86
CA ILE A 28 -7.31 1.41 3.90
C ILE A 28 -8.13 1.53 5.19
N ILE A 29 -8.45 2.75 5.63
CA ILE A 29 -9.31 2.94 6.80
C ILE A 29 -10.72 2.39 6.54
N LEU A 30 -11.31 2.65 5.38
CA LEU A 30 -12.60 2.07 4.98
C LEU A 30 -12.59 0.54 5.02
N PHE A 31 -11.50 -0.07 4.58
CA PHE A 31 -11.33 -1.52 4.62
C PHE A 31 -11.27 -2.07 6.06
N HIS A 32 -10.60 -1.39 6.98
CA HIS A 32 -10.42 -1.87 8.35
C HIS A 32 -11.66 -1.71 9.24
N VAL A 33 -12.51 -0.69 8.98
CA VAL A 33 -13.78 -0.54 9.72
C VAL A 33 -14.66 -1.77 9.51
N GLY A 34 -15.12 -2.37 10.62
CA GLY A 34 -15.96 -3.56 10.60
C GLY A 34 -17.30 -3.32 9.89
N LEU A 35 -17.70 -4.28 9.05
CA LEU A 35 -19.02 -4.34 8.42
C LEU A 35 -19.45 -5.80 8.43
N PRO A 36 -20.70 -6.12 8.85
CA PRO A 36 -21.22 -7.49 8.81
C PRO A 36 -21.16 -8.07 7.39
N ARG A 37 -20.89 -9.37 7.32
CA ARG A 37 -20.73 -10.05 6.02
C ARG A 37 -22.01 -10.06 5.19
N GLU A 38 -23.14 -10.05 5.86
CA GLU A 38 -24.48 -10.03 5.29
C GLU A 38 -24.84 -8.68 4.67
N ASP A 39 -24.05 -7.63 4.96
CA ASP A 39 -24.28 -6.31 4.41
C ASP A 39 -24.00 -6.30 2.90
N LEU A 40 -24.87 -5.64 2.14
CA LEU A 40 -24.76 -5.54 0.67
C LEU A 40 -23.43 -4.90 0.21
N PHE A 41 -22.85 -4.04 1.02
CA PHE A 41 -21.59 -3.33 0.72
C PHE A 41 -20.34 -4.01 1.27
N PHE A 42 -20.46 -5.21 1.85
CA PHE A 42 -19.31 -5.92 2.41
C PHE A 42 -18.19 -6.13 1.38
N GLY A 43 -18.52 -6.67 0.19
CA GLY A 43 -17.53 -6.88 -0.86
C GLY A 43 -16.89 -5.56 -1.33
N LEU A 44 -17.67 -4.48 -1.47
CA LEU A 44 -17.14 -3.17 -1.83
C LEU A 44 -16.18 -2.62 -0.75
N ARG A 45 -16.52 -2.77 0.53
CA ARG A 45 -15.63 -2.40 1.65
C ARG A 45 -14.29 -3.12 1.56
N ARG A 46 -14.33 -4.44 1.28
CA ARG A 46 -13.12 -5.27 1.18
C ARG A 46 -12.15 -4.77 0.12
N ILE A 47 -12.65 -4.20 -0.97
CA ILE A 47 -11.83 -3.63 -2.04
C ILE A 47 -11.01 -2.41 -1.58
N GLY A 48 -11.37 -1.76 -0.47
CA GLY A 48 -10.54 -0.71 0.13
C GLY A 48 -9.09 -1.16 0.39
N ASN A 49 -8.84 -2.48 0.49
CA ASN A 49 -7.49 -3.04 0.55
C ASN A 49 -6.61 -2.69 -0.66
N VAL A 50 -7.16 -2.31 -1.81
CA VAL A 50 -6.42 -1.80 -2.98
C VAL A 50 -5.59 -0.56 -2.64
N GLY A 51 -5.91 0.15 -1.56
CA GLY A 51 -5.10 1.26 -1.06
C GLY A 51 -3.65 0.89 -0.80
N VAL A 52 -3.39 -0.33 -0.32
CA VAL A 52 -2.02 -0.84 -0.12
C VAL A 52 -1.30 -1.02 -1.46
N ASP A 53 -1.99 -1.53 -2.47
CA ASP A 53 -1.43 -1.70 -3.81
C ASP A 53 -1.12 -0.36 -4.48
N ILE A 54 -1.96 0.67 -4.26
CA ILE A 54 -1.68 2.05 -4.68
C ILE A 54 -0.40 2.56 -4.01
N PHE A 55 -0.21 2.36 -2.70
CA PHE A 55 1.01 2.73 -2.01
C PHE A 55 2.25 2.05 -2.60
N LEU A 56 2.18 0.75 -2.85
CA LEU A 56 3.30 -0.02 -3.41
C LEU A 56 3.63 0.42 -4.83
N PHE A 57 2.63 0.62 -5.68
CA PHE A 57 2.83 1.13 -7.03
C PHE A 57 3.50 2.51 -7.03
N LEU A 58 2.97 3.45 -6.22
CA LEU A 58 3.54 4.80 -6.10
C LEU A 58 4.93 4.81 -5.48
N SER A 59 5.21 3.86 -4.57
CA SER A 59 6.56 3.64 -4.06
C SER A 59 7.50 3.21 -5.18
N GLY A 60 7.12 2.24 -6.00
CA GLY A 60 7.89 1.80 -7.16
C GLY A 60 8.21 2.94 -8.13
N VAL A 61 7.20 3.75 -8.49
CA VAL A 61 7.39 4.95 -9.33
C VAL A 61 8.38 5.92 -8.68
N GLY A 62 8.24 6.20 -7.39
CA GLY A 62 9.11 7.13 -6.67
C GLY A 62 10.55 6.63 -6.53
N LEU A 63 10.75 5.30 -6.38
CA LEU A 63 12.08 4.69 -6.34
C LEU A 63 12.80 4.84 -7.68
N TRP A 64 12.10 4.64 -8.80
CA TRP A 64 12.65 4.88 -10.12
C TRP A 64 13.18 6.30 -10.29
N PHE A 65 12.41 7.33 -9.88
CA PHE A 65 12.85 8.73 -9.91
C PHE A 65 14.11 8.96 -9.05
N SER A 66 14.14 8.42 -7.84
CA SER A 66 15.28 8.56 -6.93
C SER A 66 16.53 7.90 -7.49
N TRP A 67 16.41 6.65 -7.98
CA TRP A 67 17.52 5.86 -8.51
C TRP A 67 18.09 6.45 -9.79
N THR A 68 17.26 6.84 -10.73
CA THR A 68 17.73 7.46 -12.00
C THR A 68 18.37 8.82 -11.81
N LYS A 69 18.04 9.53 -10.73
CA LYS A 69 18.70 10.80 -10.38
C LYS A 69 20.07 10.57 -9.73
N ARG A 70 20.20 9.58 -8.85
CA ARG A 70 21.44 9.24 -8.13
C ARG A 70 21.47 7.74 -7.82
N PRO A 71 22.13 6.92 -8.67
CA PRO A 71 22.21 5.48 -8.50
C PRO A 71 23.31 5.11 -7.50
N ASP A 72 23.09 5.44 -6.25
CA ASP A 72 24.00 5.20 -5.13
C ASP A 72 23.27 4.41 -4.03
N LEU A 73 23.77 3.23 -3.69
CA LEU A 73 23.13 2.31 -2.74
C LEU A 73 23.06 2.88 -1.33
N GLN A 74 24.16 3.50 -0.85
CA GLN A 74 24.21 4.05 0.49
C GLN A 74 23.18 5.18 0.65
N HIS A 75 23.14 6.09 -0.31
CA HIS A 75 22.14 7.17 -0.34
C HIS A 75 20.70 6.63 -0.47
N PHE A 76 20.52 5.61 -1.28
CA PHE A 76 19.21 4.98 -1.47
C PHE A 76 18.69 4.38 -0.16
N PHE A 77 19.46 3.51 0.50
CA PHE A 77 19.04 2.86 1.73
C PHE A 77 18.94 3.82 2.91
N ALA A 78 19.87 4.77 3.05
CA ALA A 78 19.80 5.79 4.09
C ALA A 78 18.49 6.61 4.01
N ASN A 79 18.09 7.04 2.80
CA ASN A 79 16.84 7.79 2.62
C ASN A 79 15.58 6.95 2.94
N ARG A 80 15.58 5.63 2.66
CA ARG A 80 14.47 4.75 3.00
C ARG A 80 14.41 4.48 4.49
N TYR A 81 15.54 4.20 5.09
CA TYR A 81 15.66 4.02 6.53
C TYR A 81 15.09 5.22 7.30
N TRP A 82 15.61 6.42 7.05
CA TRP A 82 15.18 7.62 7.77
C TRP A 82 13.73 8.02 7.53
N ARG A 83 13.15 7.59 6.42
CA ARG A 83 11.75 7.87 6.09
C ARG A 83 10.77 6.93 6.79
N VAL A 84 11.11 5.66 6.97
CA VAL A 84 10.16 4.63 7.44
C VAL A 84 10.49 4.17 8.85
N TYR A 85 11.76 3.87 9.10
CA TYR A 85 12.18 3.11 10.26
C TYR A 85 11.99 3.86 11.60
N PRO A 86 12.24 5.17 11.73
CA PRO A 86 12.05 5.87 13.01
C PRO A 86 10.59 5.86 13.48
N ALA A 87 9.63 6.11 12.57
CA ALA A 87 8.20 6.02 12.89
C ALA A 87 7.80 4.59 13.24
N TRP A 88 8.31 3.61 12.49
CA TRP A 88 8.13 2.20 12.79
C TRP A 88 8.60 1.83 14.19
N LEU A 89 9.85 2.14 14.55
CA LEU A 89 10.41 1.79 15.88
C LEU A 89 9.58 2.35 17.03
N ILE A 90 9.11 3.60 16.91
CA ILE A 90 8.28 4.22 17.95
C ILE A 90 6.96 3.46 18.09
N MET A 91 6.28 3.20 16.98
CA MET A 91 4.94 2.58 17.02
C MET A 91 5.00 1.09 17.35
N ALA A 92 6.00 0.35 16.85
CA ALA A 92 6.25 -1.04 17.22
C ALA A 92 6.57 -1.16 18.71
N SER A 93 7.46 -0.31 19.23
CA SER A 93 7.75 -0.30 20.68
C SER A 93 6.50 0.02 21.52
N ALA A 94 5.70 0.99 21.09
CA ALA A 94 4.46 1.38 21.76
C ALA A 94 3.39 0.27 21.73
N PHE A 95 3.45 -0.64 20.77
CA PHE A 95 2.54 -1.78 20.67
C PHE A 95 3.08 -3.02 21.37
N TYR A 96 4.27 -3.50 21.01
CA TYR A 96 4.80 -4.79 21.46
C TYR A 96 5.28 -4.78 22.91
N ILE A 97 5.85 -3.68 23.41
CA ILE A 97 6.33 -3.61 24.80
C ILE A 97 5.18 -3.73 25.81
N PRO A 98 4.10 -2.95 25.73
CA PRO A 98 2.96 -3.11 26.63
C PRO A 98 2.27 -4.48 26.46
N ASP A 99 2.17 -5.01 25.25
CA ASP A 99 1.61 -6.34 25.01
C ASP A 99 2.42 -7.41 25.75
N TYR A 100 3.73 -7.41 25.60
CA TYR A 100 4.62 -8.34 26.29
C TYR A 100 4.54 -8.24 27.81
N ILE A 101 4.53 -7.02 28.37
CA ILE A 101 4.44 -6.81 29.82
C ILE A 101 3.10 -7.31 30.39
N ASN A 102 2.02 -7.19 29.63
CA ASN A 102 0.69 -7.63 30.04
C ASN A 102 0.41 -9.12 29.75
N GLY A 103 1.40 -9.88 29.30
CA GLY A 103 1.23 -11.30 28.95
C GLY A 103 0.43 -11.51 27.68
N GLY A 104 0.49 -10.56 26.73
CA GLY A 104 -0.09 -10.68 25.40
C GLY A 104 0.56 -11.81 24.60
N GLY A 105 -0.09 -12.21 23.51
CA GLY A 105 0.29 -13.39 22.74
C GLY A 105 1.33 -13.19 21.64
N HIS A 106 1.74 -11.94 21.37
CA HIS A 106 2.63 -11.66 20.24
C HIS A 106 4.07 -12.09 20.51
N SER A 107 4.68 -11.62 21.58
CA SER A 107 6.09 -11.96 21.88
C SER A 107 6.20 -12.93 23.04
N THR A 108 6.87 -14.06 22.85
CA THR A 108 7.03 -15.13 23.84
C THR A 108 8.29 -14.99 24.71
N SER A 109 9.26 -14.19 24.27
CA SER A 109 10.54 -13.95 24.95
C SER A 109 11.07 -12.55 24.65
N LEU A 110 12.11 -12.11 25.40
CA LEU A 110 12.78 -10.83 25.09
C LEU A 110 13.47 -10.82 23.73
N VAL A 111 13.93 -11.96 23.24
CA VAL A 111 14.53 -12.08 21.90
C VAL A 111 13.45 -11.92 20.83
N ASP A 112 12.31 -12.55 21.05
CA ASP A 112 11.15 -12.45 20.19
C ASP A 112 10.63 -11.00 20.14
N LEU A 113 10.43 -10.38 21.30
CA LEU A 113 10.09 -8.97 21.42
C LEU A 113 11.05 -8.05 20.65
N ALA A 114 12.35 -8.29 20.75
CA ALA A 114 13.33 -7.54 19.99
C ALA A 114 13.20 -7.76 18.47
N GLY A 115 12.94 -8.99 18.06
CA GLY A 115 12.67 -9.35 16.66
C GLY A 115 11.42 -8.66 16.11
N ASP A 116 10.33 -8.62 16.89
CA ASP A 116 9.09 -7.95 16.50
C ASP A 116 9.27 -6.44 16.36
N ILE A 117 9.96 -5.81 17.30
CA ILE A 117 10.23 -4.37 17.25
C ILE A 117 11.17 -4.01 16.09
N LEU A 118 12.23 -4.80 15.86
CA LEU A 118 13.25 -4.46 14.88
C LEU A 118 12.82 -4.77 13.44
N ILE A 119 12.22 -5.92 13.19
CA ILE A 119 11.93 -6.42 11.83
C ILE A 119 10.55 -7.07 11.67
N ASN A 120 9.71 -7.01 12.70
CA ASN A 120 8.37 -7.61 12.72
C ASN A 120 8.42 -9.14 12.47
N TRP A 121 9.02 -9.88 13.41
CA TRP A 121 9.08 -11.34 13.35
C TRP A 121 7.70 -11.99 13.36
N ASP A 122 6.72 -11.39 14.00
CA ASP A 122 5.32 -11.81 13.98
C ASP A 122 4.83 -12.04 12.54
N PHE A 123 5.10 -11.09 11.65
CA PHE A 123 4.72 -11.23 10.26
C PHE A 123 5.53 -12.29 9.50
N TRP A 124 6.87 -12.34 9.71
CA TRP A 124 7.72 -13.24 8.95
C TRP A 124 7.67 -14.69 9.41
N LEU A 125 7.42 -14.94 10.68
CA LEU A 125 7.56 -16.26 11.30
C LEU A 125 6.25 -16.82 11.87
N HIS A 126 5.30 -15.97 12.29
CA HIS A 126 4.13 -16.37 13.05
C HIS A 126 2.79 -16.15 12.34
N ASP A 127 2.80 -15.77 11.05
CA ASP A 127 1.59 -15.50 10.23
C ASP A 127 0.68 -14.39 10.79
N GLU A 128 1.25 -13.45 11.54
CA GLU A 128 0.52 -12.34 12.11
C GLU A 128 0.52 -11.14 11.15
N LEU A 129 -0.65 -10.57 10.92
CA LEU A 129 -0.79 -9.46 9.97
C LEU A 129 -0.67 -8.07 10.61
N THR A 130 -0.26 -8.00 11.88
CA THR A 130 -0.05 -6.73 12.57
C THR A 130 1.09 -5.96 11.92
N PHE A 131 0.79 -4.78 11.38
CA PHE A 131 1.75 -3.90 10.66
C PHE A 131 2.48 -4.53 9.47
N TRP A 132 1.98 -5.62 8.89
CA TRP A 132 2.62 -6.42 7.83
C TRP A 132 3.16 -5.58 6.65
N TYR A 133 2.53 -4.46 6.31
CA TYR A 133 2.92 -3.62 5.18
C TYR A 133 4.32 -3.01 5.35
N ILE A 134 4.74 -2.70 6.58
CA ILE A 134 6.06 -2.09 6.84
C ILE A 134 7.20 -3.05 6.51
N PRO A 135 7.30 -4.26 7.12
CA PRO A 135 8.34 -5.23 6.79
C PRO A 135 8.29 -5.66 5.33
N ALA A 136 7.08 -5.85 4.76
CA ALA A 136 6.90 -6.17 3.35
C ALA A 136 7.49 -5.07 2.44
N THR A 137 7.22 -3.80 2.73
CA THR A 137 7.75 -2.67 1.95
C THR A 137 9.26 -2.55 2.09
N MET A 138 9.80 -2.76 3.30
CA MET A 138 11.25 -2.74 3.53
C MET A 138 11.97 -3.86 2.76
N MET A 139 11.38 -5.06 2.72
CA MET A 139 11.90 -6.17 1.93
C MET A 139 11.90 -5.84 0.42
N LEU A 140 10.82 -5.24 -0.10
CA LEU A 140 10.76 -4.79 -1.49
C LEU A 140 11.81 -3.72 -1.81
N TYR A 141 12.11 -2.82 -0.86
CA TYR A 141 13.17 -1.83 -1.03
C TYR A 141 14.56 -2.47 -1.12
N LEU A 142 14.78 -3.60 -0.45
CA LEU A 142 16.06 -4.33 -0.51
C LEU A 142 16.36 -4.81 -1.95
N PHE A 143 15.34 -5.30 -2.65
CA PHE A 143 15.49 -5.83 -4.00
C PHE A 143 15.35 -4.77 -5.11
N ALA A 144 14.75 -3.61 -4.82
CA ALA A 144 14.45 -2.60 -5.82
C ALA A 144 15.68 -2.08 -6.59
N PRO A 145 16.86 -1.76 -5.95
CA PRO A 145 18.04 -1.29 -6.68
C PRO A 145 18.55 -2.32 -7.69
N ALA A 146 18.61 -3.59 -7.29
CA ALA A 146 19.07 -4.68 -8.17
C ALA A 146 18.13 -4.81 -9.40
N TYR A 147 16.82 -4.78 -9.19
CA TYR A 147 15.86 -4.80 -10.28
C TYR A 147 15.97 -3.57 -11.20
N MET A 148 16.04 -2.37 -10.64
CA MET A 148 16.18 -1.14 -11.42
C MET A 148 17.46 -1.16 -12.26
N GLN A 149 18.56 -1.62 -11.69
CA GLN A 149 19.82 -1.74 -12.43
C GLN A 149 19.74 -2.79 -13.54
N LEU A 150 19.06 -3.92 -13.28
CA LEU A 150 18.81 -4.95 -14.27
C LEU A 150 18.04 -4.43 -15.47
N ILE A 151 16.91 -3.75 -15.26
CA ILE A 151 16.06 -3.25 -16.36
C ILE A 151 16.64 -2.04 -17.08
N ILE A 152 17.59 -1.31 -16.45
CA ILE A 152 18.36 -0.26 -17.14
C ILE A 152 19.36 -0.88 -18.11
N ARG A 153 20.07 -1.93 -17.70
CA ARG A 153 21.04 -2.62 -18.55
C ARG A 153 20.37 -3.50 -19.62
N HIS A 154 19.28 -4.15 -19.24
CA HIS A 154 18.58 -5.13 -20.06
C HIS A 154 17.06 -4.89 -20.00
N PRO A 155 16.50 -3.99 -20.84
CA PRO A 155 15.08 -3.61 -20.79
C PRO A 155 14.09 -4.76 -20.98
N VAL A 156 14.52 -5.88 -21.57
CA VAL A 156 13.71 -7.09 -21.73
C VAL A 156 13.20 -7.63 -20.40
N TYR A 157 13.96 -7.46 -19.31
CA TYR A 157 13.55 -7.96 -17.98
C TYR A 157 12.42 -7.16 -17.33
N ARG A 158 11.87 -6.14 -17.98
CA ARG A 158 10.66 -5.43 -17.53
C ARG A 158 9.41 -6.32 -17.47
N TRP A 159 9.43 -7.47 -18.08
CA TRP A 159 8.35 -8.45 -18.00
C TRP A 159 8.46 -9.41 -16.78
N LEU A 160 9.52 -9.35 -15.98
CA LEU A 160 9.67 -10.18 -14.77
C LEU A 160 8.46 -10.13 -13.81
N PRO A 161 7.67 -9.05 -13.67
CA PRO A 161 6.44 -9.08 -12.89
C PRO A 161 5.48 -10.20 -13.28
N VAL A 162 5.50 -10.66 -14.53
CA VAL A 162 4.70 -11.82 -14.99
C VAL A 162 5.19 -13.12 -14.33
N ILE A 163 6.52 -13.30 -14.19
CA ILE A 163 7.08 -14.47 -13.45
C ILE A 163 6.70 -14.37 -11.97
N MET A 164 6.66 -13.16 -11.40
CA MET A 164 6.24 -12.95 -10.02
C MET A 164 4.78 -13.36 -9.80
N LEU A 165 3.89 -13.19 -10.80
CA LEU A 165 2.53 -13.72 -10.76
C LEU A 165 2.53 -15.26 -10.76
N MET A 166 3.38 -15.89 -11.58
CA MET A 166 3.54 -17.35 -11.57
C MET A 166 4.04 -17.86 -10.22
N TRP A 167 4.94 -17.12 -9.55
CA TRP A 167 5.38 -17.46 -8.20
C TRP A 167 4.22 -17.49 -7.21
N CYS A 168 3.28 -16.56 -7.29
CA CYS A 168 2.09 -16.57 -6.45
C CYS A 168 1.24 -17.84 -6.64
N ILE A 169 1.15 -18.35 -7.87
CA ILE A 169 0.49 -19.62 -8.17
C ILE A 169 1.26 -20.80 -7.55
N LEU A 170 2.58 -20.81 -7.68
CA LEU A 170 3.41 -21.89 -7.13
C LEU A 170 3.32 -21.94 -5.61
N THR A 171 3.40 -20.80 -4.92
CA THR A 171 3.28 -20.72 -3.46
C THR A 171 1.91 -21.17 -2.94
N GLN A 172 0.89 -21.13 -3.77
CA GLN A 172 -0.46 -21.55 -3.39
C GLN A 172 -0.71 -23.04 -3.64
N TYR A 173 -0.24 -23.58 -4.75
CA TYR A 173 -0.64 -24.91 -5.21
C TYR A 173 0.45 -25.98 -5.10
N VAL A 174 1.71 -25.61 -4.94
CA VAL A 174 2.81 -26.57 -4.75
C VAL A 174 3.03 -26.81 -3.27
N THR A 175 2.54 -27.95 -2.77
CA THR A 175 2.50 -28.27 -1.33
C THR A 175 3.80 -28.01 -0.56
N PRO A 176 5.01 -28.44 -1.00
CA PRO A 176 6.23 -28.15 -0.26
C PRO A 176 6.54 -26.65 -0.16
N ILE A 177 6.23 -25.88 -1.20
CA ILE A 177 6.44 -24.42 -1.22
C ILE A 177 5.38 -23.74 -0.35
N HIS A 178 4.12 -24.20 -0.43
CA HIS A 178 3.03 -23.68 0.39
C HIS A 178 3.32 -23.82 1.89
N HIS A 179 3.78 -25.00 2.33
CA HIS A 179 4.16 -25.21 3.73
C HIS A 179 5.32 -24.32 4.19
N ALA A 180 6.24 -23.97 3.29
CA ALA A 180 7.40 -23.15 3.64
C ALA A 180 7.08 -21.65 3.70
N VAL A 181 6.32 -21.14 2.72
CA VAL A 181 6.15 -19.69 2.51
C VAL A 181 4.72 -19.26 2.18
N GLY A 182 3.73 -20.16 2.28
CA GLY A 182 2.32 -19.87 1.97
C GLY A 182 1.69 -18.85 2.93
N HIS A 183 2.13 -18.81 4.19
CA HIS A 183 1.71 -17.80 5.16
C HIS A 183 2.05 -16.37 4.72
N LEU A 184 3.08 -16.19 3.87
CA LEU A 184 3.44 -14.90 3.29
C LEU A 184 2.66 -14.57 2.01
N GLU A 185 1.51 -15.21 1.75
CA GLU A 185 0.72 -14.98 0.54
C GLU A 185 0.38 -13.50 0.34
N ILE A 186 0.05 -12.80 1.41
CA ILE A 186 -0.24 -11.36 1.36
C ILE A 186 0.95 -10.53 0.84
N PHE A 187 2.17 -10.94 1.10
CA PHE A 187 3.39 -10.32 0.58
C PHE A 187 3.60 -10.69 -0.89
N TRP A 188 3.58 -12.00 -1.20
CA TRP A 188 3.85 -12.48 -2.56
C TRP A 188 2.90 -11.87 -3.59
N SER A 189 1.61 -11.82 -3.27
CA SER A 189 0.60 -11.27 -4.18
C SER A 189 0.79 -9.78 -4.49
N ARG A 190 1.54 -9.05 -3.67
CA ARG A 190 1.80 -7.61 -3.86
C ARG A 190 3.16 -7.29 -4.48
N VAL A 191 4.05 -8.28 -4.59
CA VAL A 191 5.33 -8.11 -5.28
C VAL A 191 5.14 -7.59 -6.71
N PRO A 192 4.25 -8.15 -7.55
CA PRO A 192 4.09 -7.72 -8.93
C PRO A 192 3.74 -6.24 -9.08
N ILE A 193 2.77 -5.73 -8.31
CA ILE A 193 2.31 -4.35 -8.44
C ILE A 193 3.39 -3.32 -8.09
N PHE A 194 4.26 -3.63 -7.13
CA PHE A 194 5.41 -2.79 -6.80
C PHE A 194 6.40 -2.68 -7.95
N PHE A 195 6.75 -3.81 -8.58
CA PHE A 195 7.68 -3.83 -9.72
C PHE A 195 7.06 -3.26 -11.00
N ILE A 196 5.74 -3.39 -11.20
CA ILE A 196 5.00 -2.68 -12.24
C ILE A 196 5.10 -1.18 -12.01
N GLY A 197 5.00 -0.71 -10.77
CA GLY A 197 5.23 0.69 -10.41
C GLY A 197 6.62 1.19 -10.82
N ILE A 198 7.69 0.40 -10.58
CA ILE A 198 9.05 0.72 -11.02
C ILE A 198 9.10 0.82 -12.56
N ASN A 199 8.50 -0.13 -13.28
CA ASN A 199 8.45 -0.13 -14.73
C ASN A 199 7.74 1.09 -15.31
N CYS A 200 6.63 1.51 -14.66
CA CYS A 200 5.89 2.70 -15.04
C CYS A 200 6.67 4.01 -14.75
N GLY A 201 7.62 3.97 -13.82
CA GLY A 201 8.39 5.14 -13.42
C GLY A 201 9.07 5.87 -14.58
N GLU A 202 9.58 5.13 -15.57
CA GLU A 202 10.20 5.74 -16.75
C GLU A 202 9.18 6.47 -17.65
N MET A 203 8.02 5.88 -17.88
CA MET A 203 6.95 6.49 -18.66
C MET A 203 6.44 7.78 -18.00
N VAL A 204 6.29 7.75 -16.67
CA VAL A 204 5.90 8.92 -15.87
C VAL A 204 6.98 10.00 -15.93
N ARG A 205 8.26 9.63 -15.80
CA ARG A 205 9.41 10.55 -15.87
C ARG A 205 9.52 11.22 -17.24
N ARG A 206 9.31 10.47 -18.31
CA ARG A 206 9.32 10.98 -19.69
C ARG A 206 8.04 11.73 -20.08
N LYS A 207 7.09 11.88 -19.15
CA LYS A 207 5.80 12.56 -19.38
C LYS A 207 5.04 12.00 -20.58
N GLN A 208 5.09 10.67 -20.77
CA GLN A 208 4.37 10.03 -21.84
C GLN A 208 2.87 10.25 -21.70
N THR A 209 2.18 10.27 -22.82
CA THR A 209 0.72 10.40 -22.89
C THR A 209 0.12 9.16 -23.55
N MET A 210 -1.11 8.84 -23.16
CA MET A 210 -1.95 7.86 -23.83
C MET A 210 -3.07 8.60 -24.55
N ASP A 211 -3.49 8.09 -25.70
CA ASP A 211 -4.62 8.66 -26.41
C ASP A 211 -5.87 8.76 -25.52
N GLY A 212 -6.59 9.85 -25.66
CA GLY A 212 -7.79 10.13 -24.87
C GLY A 212 -8.85 9.04 -24.98
N ALA A 213 -8.97 8.36 -26.12
CA ALA A 213 -9.89 7.23 -26.30
C ALA A 213 -9.57 6.03 -25.39
N SER A 214 -8.30 5.88 -24.91
CA SER A 214 -7.88 4.85 -23.98
C SER A 214 -8.65 4.89 -22.64
N ILE A 215 -9.33 6.01 -22.34
CA ILE A 215 -10.16 6.14 -21.14
C ILE A 215 -11.24 5.06 -21.07
N TRP A 216 -11.82 4.68 -22.20
CA TRP A 216 -12.84 3.64 -22.25
C TRP A 216 -12.28 2.27 -21.85
N MET A 217 -11.09 1.94 -22.33
CA MET A 217 -10.39 0.71 -21.92
C MET A 217 -10.08 0.73 -20.43
N ILE A 218 -9.64 1.88 -19.88
CA ILE A 218 -9.35 2.02 -18.45
C ILE A 218 -10.64 1.86 -17.62
N ILE A 219 -11.76 2.44 -18.05
CA ILE A 219 -13.05 2.28 -17.36
C ILE A 219 -13.51 0.83 -17.40
N VAL A 220 -13.43 0.17 -18.55
CA VAL A 220 -13.78 -1.26 -18.66
C VAL A 220 -12.89 -2.11 -17.76
N MET A 221 -11.59 -1.89 -17.78
CA MET A 221 -10.63 -2.60 -16.90
C MET A 221 -10.96 -2.37 -15.42
N PHE A 222 -11.26 -1.13 -15.03
CA PHE A 222 -11.68 -0.77 -13.68
C PHE A 222 -12.95 -1.51 -13.27
N LEU A 223 -14.00 -1.42 -14.08
CA LEU A 223 -15.30 -2.04 -13.77
C LEU A 223 -15.19 -3.57 -13.73
N MET A 224 -14.50 -4.18 -14.68
CA MET A 224 -14.32 -5.64 -14.70
C MET A 224 -13.57 -6.11 -13.46
N SER A 225 -12.46 -5.45 -13.10
CA SER A 225 -11.67 -5.81 -11.92
C SER A 225 -12.46 -5.57 -10.63
N LEU A 226 -13.17 -4.45 -10.53
CA LEU A 226 -13.99 -4.08 -9.38
C LEU A 226 -15.12 -5.09 -9.16
N LEU A 227 -15.91 -5.35 -10.20
CA LEU A 227 -17.05 -6.26 -10.11
C LEU A 227 -16.62 -7.70 -9.86
N SER A 228 -15.52 -8.15 -10.49
CA SER A 228 -14.96 -9.48 -10.24
C SER A 228 -14.47 -9.63 -8.80
N SER A 229 -13.80 -8.60 -8.24
CA SER A 229 -13.35 -8.63 -6.85
C SER A 229 -14.54 -8.62 -5.87
N ILE A 230 -15.58 -7.81 -6.13
CA ILE A 230 -16.82 -7.81 -5.33
C ILE A 230 -17.47 -9.19 -5.41
N PHE A 231 -17.59 -9.78 -6.59
CA PHE A 231 -18.19 -11.08 -6.78
C PHE A 231 -17.44 -12.19 -6.02
N LEU A 232 -16.13 -12.22 -6.10
CA LEU A 232 -15.31 -13.19 -5.36
C LEU A 232 -15.48 -13.04 -3.85
N GLU A 233 -15.45 -11.82 -3.32
CA GLU A 233 -15.54 -11.58 -1.89
C GLU A 233 -16.96 -11.71 -1.34
N GLN A 234 -17.97 -11.22 -2.05
CA GLN A 234 -19.36 -11.22 -1.58
C GLN A 234 -20.07 -12.57 -1.80
N VAL A 235 -19.88 -13.17 -2.98
CA VAL A 235 -20.64 -14.34 -3.43
C VAL A 235 -19.82 -15.61 -3.30
N LYS A 236 -18.53 -15.60 -3.64
CA LYS A 236 -17.65 -16.76 -3.76
C LYS A 236 -16.59 -16.85 -2.66
N HIS A 237 -16.80 -16.18 -1.55
CA HIS A 237 -15.85 -16.18 -0.46
C HIS A 237 -15.53 -17.59 0.07
N GLY A 238 -14.24 -17.89 0.18
CA GLY A 238 -13.75 -19.17 0.66
C GLY A 238 -13.80 -20.30 -0.38
N GLU A 239 -14.42 -20.09 -1.54
CA GLU A 239 -14.37 -21.07 -2.65
C GLU A 239 -13.04 -21.04 -3.38
N PHE A 240 -12.39 -19.86 -3.40
CA PHE A 240 -11.10 -19.66 -4.07
C PHE A 240 -10.05 -19.13 -3.10
N PRO A 241 -8.75 -19.43 -3.35
CA PRO A 241 -7.66 -18.83 -2.60
C PRO A 241 -7.63 -17.30 -2.74
N LEU A 242 -7.30 -16.59 -1.66
CA LEU A 242 -7.28 -15.11 -1.62
C LEU A 242 -6.34 -14.47 -2.67
N PHE A 243 -5.31 -15.18 -3.10
CA PHE A 243 -4.39 -14.65 -4.11
C PHE A 243 -5.10 -14.32 -5.44
N LEU A 244 -6.14 -15.06 -5.83
CA LEU A 244 -6.90 -14.78 -7.05
C LEU A 244 -7.58 -13.41 -7.00
N GLU A 245 -8.21 -13.06 -5.88
CA GLU A 245 -8.78 -11.73 -5.66
C GLU A 245 -7.69 -10.65 -5.73
N ARG A 246 -6.57 -10.90 -5.08
CA ARG A 246 -5.42 -9.99 -5.05
C ARG A 246 -4.76 -9.80 -6.43
N MET A 247 -4.82 -10.81 -7.31
CA MET A 247 -4.39 -10.62 -8.71
C MET A 247 -5.29 -9.63 -9.47
N LEU A 248 -6.59 -9.62 -9.16
CA LEU A 248 -7.51 -8.62 -9.73
C LEU A 248 -7.25 -7.21 -9.21
N TYR A 249 -6.61 -7.06 -8.05
CA TYR A 249 -6.20 -5.74 -7.54
C TYR A 249 -5.11 -5.08 -8.41
N ILE A 250 -4.34 -5.84 -9.18
CA ILE A 250 -3.31 -5.26 -10.06
C ILE A 250 -3.95 -4.36 -11.13
N PRO A 251 -4.82 -4.85 -12.03
CA PRO A 251 -5.50 -4.00 -13.01
C PRO A 251 -6.42 -2.97 -12.33
N LEU A 252 -7.05 -3.29 -11.20
CA LEU A 252 -7.85 -2.38 -10.42
C LEU A 252 -7.03 -1.18 -9.91
N THR A 253 -5.82 -1.43 -9.37
CA THR A 253 -4.91 -0.40 -8.89
C THR A 253 -4.48 0.54 -10.01
N VAL A 254 -4.01 -0.01 -11.13
CA VAL A 254 -3.53 0.81 -12.26
C VAL A 254 -4.67 1.67 -12.82
N SER A 255 -5.85 1.09 -13.05
CA SER A 255 -7.01 1.82 -13.54
C SER A 255 -7.52 2.86 -12.53
N SER A 256 -7.55 2.53 -11.24
CA SER A 256 -7.92 3.46 -10.17
C SER A 256 -6.99 4.68 -10.14
N ILE A 257 -5.68 4.49 -10.21
CA ILE A 257 -4.70 5.58 -10.25
C ILE A 257 -4.95 6.51 -11.42
N LEU A 258 -5.18 5.97 -12.62
CA LEU A 258 -5.43 6.76 -13.83
C LEU A 258 -6.77 7.52 -13.75
N LEU A 259 -7.82 6.90 -13.23
CA LEU A 259 -9.12 7.54 -13.03
C LEU A 259 -9.09 8.61 -11.94
N LEU A 260 -8.44 8.33 -10.80
CA LEU A 260 -8.28 9.30 -9.71
C LEU A 260 -7.47 10.52 -10.16
N ASN A 261 -6.40 10.34 -10.95
CA ASN A 261 -5.66 11.47 -11.52
C ASN A 261 -6.54 12.38 -12.36
N ARG A 262 -7.47 11.80 -13.14
CA ARG A 262 -8.42 12.56 -13.94
C ARG A 262 -9.45 13.28 -13.06
N LEU A 263 -9.86 12.66 -11.97
CA LEU A 263 -10.73 13.26 -10.95
C LEU A 263 -10.03 14.44 -10.27
N PHE A 264 -8.82 14.25 -9.75
CA PHE A 264 -8.07 15.29 -9.03
C PHE A 264 -7.80 16.53 -9.88
N ARG A 265 -7.62 16.36 -11.19
CA ARG A 265 -7.50 17.49 -12.11
C ARG A 265 -8.74 18.40 -12.13
N ARG A 266 -9.92 17.86 -11.76
CA ARG A 266 -11.21 18.58 -11.78
C ARG A 266 -11.67 19.06 -10.42
N LEU A 267 -11.08 18.52 -9.34
CA LEU A 267 -11.45 18.89 -7.98
C LEU A 267 -10.98 20.30 -7.62
N PRO A 268 -11.71 21.00 -6.74
CA PRO A 268 -11.27 22.29 -6.22
C PRO A 268 -9.97 22.15 -5.42
N SER A 269 -9.15 23.19 -5.46
CA SER A 269 -7.81 23.20 -4.85
C SER A 269 -7.82 22.88 -3.34
N TRP A 270 -8.84 23.33 -2.60
CA TRP A 270 -8.93 23.05 -1.17
C TRP A 270 -9.11 21.55 -0.87
N LEU A 271 -9.90 20.85 -1.68
CA LEU A 271 -10.12 19.42 -1.51
C LEU A 271 -8.86 18.62 -1.89
N ASN A 272 -8.19 18.99 -2.97
CA ASN A 272 -6.89 18.40 -3.32
C ASN A 272 -5.87 18.60 -2.19
N LYS A 273 -5.78 19.79 -1.61
CA LYS A 273 -4.89 20.06 -0.47
C LYS A 273 -5.24 19.20 0.75
N ALA A 274 -6.53 19.05 1.07
CA ALA A 274 -6.97 18.21 2.17
C ALA A 274 -6.60 16.73 1.96
N ILE A 275 -6.86 16.19 0.77
CA ILE A 275 -6.50 14.80 0.43
C ILE A 275 -4.96 14.63 0.41
N SER A 276 -4.23 15.60 -0.13
CA SER A 276 -2.76 15.58 -0.18
C SER A 276 -2.14 15.66 1.22
N PHE A 277 -2.77 16.37 2.18
CA PHE A 277 -2.38 16.37 3.59
C PHE A 277 -2.47 14.96 4.18
N VAL A 278 -3.57 14.24 3.95
CA VAL A 278 -3.72 12.83 4.37
C VAL A 278 -2.58 11.98 3.78
N GLY A 279 -2.24 12.21 2.51
CA GLY A 279 -1.13 11.52 1.85
C GLY A 279 0.24 11.83 2.46
N GLY A 280 0.44 13.06 2.94
CA GLY A 280 1.67 13.50 3.60
C GLY A 280 1.96 12.74 4.90
N VAL A 281 0.92 12.40 5.65
CA VAL A 281 1.00 11.67 6.94
C VAL A 281 0.55 10.21 6.83
N SER A 282 0.48 9.67 5.63
CA SER A 282 -0.11 8.34 5.36
C SER A 282 0.63 7.17 6.01
N LEU A 283 1.94 7.27 6.18
CA LEU A 283 2.74 6.25 6.87
C LEU A 283 2.36 6.17 8.36
N GLU A 284 2.35 7.30 9.02
CA GLU A 284 2.03 7.41 10.43
C GLU A 284 0.54 7.08 10.66
N ALA A 285 -0.34 7.52 9.76
CA ALA A 285 -1.75 7.15 9.79
C ALA A 285 -1.94 5.63 9.65
N TYR A 286 -1.18 4.97 8.77
CA TYR A 286 -1.20 3.51 8.65
C TYR A 286 -0.78 2.83 9.96
N LEU A 287 0.26 3.30 10.63
CA LEU A 287 0.75 2.73 11.87
C LEU A 287 -0.22 2.93 13.05
N ILE A 288 -1.03 3.99 13.03
CA ILE A 288 -1.87 4.39 14.17
C ILE A 288 -3.31 3.88 14.02
N HIS A 289 -3.92 3.96 12.82
CA HIS A 289 -5.37 3.87 12.64
C HIS A 289 -6.00 2.59 13.19
N SER A 290 -5.38 1.43 12.99
CA SER A 290 -5.95 0.14 13.37
C SER A 290 -5.76 -0.14 14.86
N GLN A 291 -4.53 -0.31 15.31
CA GLN A 291 -4.21 -0.80 16.66
C GLN A 291 -4.41 0.26 17.75
N PHE A 292 -4.22 1.56 17.44
CA PHE A 292 -4.25 2.62 18.43
C PHE A 292 -5.54 3.47 18.39
N VAL A 293 -6.36 3.36 17.35
CA VAL A 293 -7.59 4.16 17.21
C VAL A 293 -8.79 3.27 17.00
N LEU A 294 -8.85 2.53 15.91
CA LEU A 294 -10.03 1.76 15.50
C LEU A 294 -10.42 0.70 16.54
N LYS A 295 -9.46 -0.06 17.06
CA LYS A 295 -9.66 -1.06 18.11
C LYS A 295 -10.41 -0.51 19.35
N TYR A 296 -10.26 0.77 19.66
CA TYR A 296 -10.95 1.41 20.78
C TYR A 296 -12.32 1.97 20.39
N ILE A 297 -12.46 2.51 19.17
CA ILE A 297 -13.74 3.05 18.67
C ILE A 297 -14.76 1.93 18.44
N GLU A 298 -14.33 0.76 18.00
CA GLU A 298 -15.21 -0.40 17.78
C GLU A 298 -15.94 -0.83 19.05
N ARG A 299 -15.37 -0.58 20.23
CA ARG A 299 -16.04 -0.83 21.54
C ARG A 299 -17.28 0.03 21.75
N TRP A 300 -17.43 1.12 21.00
CA TRP A 300 -18.60 2.00 21.09
C TRP A 300 -19.80 1.47 20.31
N ASN A 301 -19.64 0.37 19.58
CA ASN A 301 -20.68 -0.29 18.77
C ASN A 301 -21.43 0.66 17.84
N LEU A 302 -20.71 1.62 17.22
CA LEU A 302 -21.27 2.55 16.26
C LEU A 302 -21.45 1.85 14.90
N SER A 303 -22.34 2.41 14.06
CA SER A 303 -22.47 1.99 12.68
C SER A 303 -21.22 2.34 11.85
N TYR A 304 -21.11 1.75 10.65
CA TYR A 304 -19.94 1.84 9.77
C TYR A 304 -19.43 3.27 9.51
N TRP A 305 -20.32 4.16 9.05
CA TRP A 305 -19.90 5.52 8.69
C TRP A 305 -19.45 6.39 9.87
N PRO A 306 -20.17 6.47 11.00
CA PRO A 306 -19.67 7.15 12.19
C PRO A 306 -18.31 6.60 12.64
N THR A 307 -18.13 5.28 12.67
CA THR A 307 -16.85 4.65 13.02
C THR A 307 -15.74 5.10 12.08
N PHE A 308 -15.99 5.10 10.77
CA PHE A 308 -15.03 5.57 9.79
C PHE A 308 -14.65 7.04 10.01
N PHE A 309 -15.62 7.95 10.10
CA PHE A 309 -15.33 9.37 10.25
C PHE A 309 -14.62 9.69 11.56
N ILE A 310 -15.02 9.07 12.67
CA ILE A 310 -14.36 9.25 13.97
C ILE A 310 -12.92 8.71 13.90
N CYS A 311 -12.73 7.53 13.29
CA CYS A 311 -11.39 6.98 13.08
C CYS A 311 -10.51 7.94 12.29
N VAL A 312 -10.98 8.52 11.19
CA VAL A 312 -10.24 9.51 10.38
C VAL A 312 -9.91 10.74 11.20
N VAL A 313 -10.90 11.32 11.89
CA VAL A 313 -10.75 12.57 12.68
C VAL A 313 -9.76 12.40 13.82
N ILE A 314 -9.69 11.24 14.46
CA ILE A 314 -8.73 10.99 15.55
C ILE A 314 -7.35 10.61 14.97
N THR A 315 -7.31 9.76 13.94
CA THR A 315 -6.05 9.26 13.37
C THR A 315 -5.21 10.38 12.76
N LEU A 316 -5.82 11.31 12.00
CA LEU A 316 -5.04 12.30 11.25
C LEU A 316 -4.27 13.28 12.14
N PRO A 317 -4.82 13.86 13.22
CA PRO A 317 -4.05 14.70 14.14
C PRO A 317 -2.92 13.93 14.84
N LEU A 318 -3.18 12.68 15.27
CA LEU A 318 -2.16 11.85 15.90
C LEU A 318 -1.04 11.50 14.92
N ALA A 319 -1.38 11.16 13.68
CA ALA A 319 -0.43 10.89 12.62
C ALA A 319 0.43 12.12 12.29
N TRP A 320 -0.19 13.31 12.26
CA TRP A 320 0.54 14.55 12.04
C TRP A 320 1.50 14.85 13.20
N LEU A 321 1.08 14.69 14.44
CA LEU A 321 1.95 14.88 15.62
C LEU A 321 3.14 13.91 15.58
N LEU A 322 2.91 12.63 15.26
CA LEU A 322 3.98 11.66 15.12
C LEU A 322 4.93 12.05 13.98
N HIS A 323 4.39 12.44 12.83
CA HIS A 323 5.16 12.88 11.66
C HIS A 323 6.09 14.05 11.99
N GLU A 324 5.54 15.11 12.62
CA GLU A 324 6.31 16.27 13.04
C GLU A 324 7.39 15.91 14.06
N GLY A 325 7.05 15.08 15.06
CA GLY A 325 7.99 14.63 16.06
C GLY A 325 9.16 13.84 15.45
N VAL A 326 8.85 12.87 14.59
CA VAL A 326 9.84 12.05 13.90
C VAL A 326 10.72 12.91 12.97
N THR A 327 10.11 13.79 12.18
CA THR A 327 10.84 14.66 11.24
C THR A 327 11.83 15.56 11.99
N ARG A 328 11.39 16.21 13.07
CA ARG A 328 12.29 17.07 13.88
C ARG A 328 13.41 16.28 14.53
N ALA A 329 13.15 15.07 15.03
CA ALA A 329 14.17 14.21 15.61
C ALA A 329 15.21 13.77 14.56
N VAL A 330 14.75 13.31 13.39
CA VAL A 330 15.62 12.91 12.27
C VAL A 330 16.45 14.07 11.76
N ASP A 331 15.88 15.26 11.59
CA ASP A 331 16.60 16.45 11.15
C ASP A 331 17.71 16.86 12.15
N LYS A 332 17.44 16.69 13.46
CA LYS A 332 18.45 16.95 14.50
C LYS A 332 19.61 15.94 14.49
N ILE A 333 19.32 14.67 14.17
CA ILE A 333 20.35 13.61 14.13
C ILE A 333 21.20 13.72 12.85
N ARG A 334 20.63 14.20 11.75
CA ARG A 334 21.32 14.29 10.45
C ARG A 334 22.14 15.57 10.26
N ARG A 335 22.02 16.53 11.16
CA ARG A 335 22.86 17.73 11.24
C ARG A 335 24.16 17.43 11.98
#